data_dca201037285ba313cfb09fd4accb20c
#
_entry.id   dca201037285ba313cfb09fd4accb20c
#
_cell.length_a   1.000
_cell.length_b   1.000
_cell.length_c   1.000
_cell.angle_alpha   90.00
_cell.angle_beta   90.00
_cell.angle_gamma   90.00
#
_symmetry.space_group_name_H-M   'P 1'
#
loop_
_entity.id
_entity.type
_entity.pdbx_description
1 polymer ?
#
loop_
_entity_poly.entity_id
_entity_poly.type
_entity_poly.pdbx_seq_one_letter_code
_entity_poly.pdbx_strand_id
1 'polypeptide(L)'
;AAAFALGISGETIRLGLEEFTPYDKRFQLEEHSGVVLIDDSYNANPASMAAALATLKEVCEEGRAVAVLGDMLELGLGTEAAHADLGRLAAGSVERLYLLGDLAKLVAEGALNAGLAQEQVLVALGHEEISQDLLAWVQPGDCVLVKGSRGMRMERVAQAVRDALGAPEQGGNH
;
A
#
# COMPACT_ATOMS: atom_id res chain seq x y z
N ALA A 1 -2.63 -20.04 15.72
CA ALA A 1 -1.83 -21.20 16.16
C ALA A 1 -1.38 -21.06 17.63
N ALA A 2 -0.65 -19.96 18.00
CA ALA A 2 -0.13 -19.79 19.37
C ALA A 2 -1.23 -19.77 20.46
N ALA A 3 -2.33 -19.03 20.23
CA ALA A 3 -3.45 -18.96 21.18
C ALA A 3 -4.12 -20.35 21.41
N PHE A 4 -4.23 -21.17 20.38
CA PHE A 4 -4.72 -22.55 20.47
C PHE A 4 -3.78 -23.42 21.32
N ALA A 5 -2.46 -23.26 21.17
CA ALA A 5 -1.46 -23.98 21.95
C ALA A 5 -1.49 -23.60 23.44
N LEU A 6 -2.01 -22.42 23.78
CA LEU A 6 -2.22 -21.93 25.15
C LEU A 6 -3.61 -22.31 25.72
N GLY A 7 -4.39 -23.14 25.01
CA GLY A 7 -5.69 -23.61 25.46
C GLY A 7 -6.83 -22.58 25.38
N ILE A 8 -6.64 -21.50 24.63
CA ILE A 8 -7.69 -20.49 24.41
C ILE A 8 -8.71 -21.06 23.42
N SER A 9 -10.00 -20.95 23.73
CA SER A 9 -11.08 -21.47 22.89
C SER A 9 -11.14 -20.75 21.53
N GLY A 10 -11.53 -21.47 20.47
CA GLY A 10 -11.71 -20.88 19.14
C GLY A 10 -12.66 -19.69 19.13
N GLU A 11 -13.71 -19.72 19.97
CA GLU A 11 -14.68 -18.63 20.09
C GLU A 11 -14.07 -17.38 20.75
N THR A 12 -13.25 -17.54 21.78
CA THR A 12 -12.51 -16.43 22.41
C THR A 12 -11.51 -15.81 21.43
N ILE A 13 -10.85 -16.64 20.60
CA ILE A 13 -9.95 -16.18 19.55
C ILE A 13 -10.73 -15.40 18.50
N ARG A 14 -11.89 -15.89 18.05
CA ARG A 14 -12.76 -15.21 17.08
C ARG A 14 -13.22 -13.86 17.60
N LEU A 15 -13.76 -13.80 18.81
CA LEU A 15 -14.20 -12.55 19.43
C LEU A 15 -13.06 -11.53 19.56
N GLY A 16 -11.87 -11.96 20.00
CA GLY A 16 -10.71 -11.08 20.11
C GLY A 16 -10.19 -10.59 18.75
N LEU A 17 -10.39 -11.36 17.68
CA LEU A 17 -10.05 -10.91 16.32
C LEU A 17 -11.11 -9.96 15.75
N GLU A 18 -12.39 -10.16 16.06
CA GLU A 18 -13.49 -9.26 15.65
C GLU A 18 -13.44 -7.90 16.38
N GLU A 19 -12.98 -7.88 17.63
CA GLU A 19 -12.74 -6.64 18.39
C GLU A 19 -11.40 -5.96 18.06
N PHE A 20 -10.55 -6.65 17.28
CA PHE A 20 -9.23 -6.10 16.94
C PHE A 20 -9.39 -4.93 15.95
N THR A 21 -9.20 -3.72 16.45
CA THR A 21 -9.05 -2.54 15.62
C THR A 21 -7.57 -2.44 15.20
N PRO A 22 -7.23 -2.46 13.90
CA PRO A 22 -5.87 -2.25 13.46
C PRO A 22 -5.31 -0.94 14.03
N TYR A 23 -4.04 -0.97 14.44
CA TYR A 23 -3.37 0.27 14.83
C TYR A 23 -3.41 1.26 13.67
N ASP A 24 -3.57 2.54 13.99
CA ASP A 24 -3.54 3.64 13.04
C ASP A 24 -2.41 3.49 12.00
N LYS A 25 -2.71 3.67 10.71
CA LYS A 25 -1.79 3.54 9.58
C LYS A 25 -1.15 2.14 9.39
N ARG A 26 -1.81 1.09 9.88
CA ARG A 26 -1.42 -0.30 9.63
C ARG A 26 -2.54 -1.03 8.93
N PHE A 27 -2.43 -1.14 7.62
CA PHE A 27 -3.39 -1.81 6.76
C PHE A 27 -4.85 -1.39 7.03
N GLN A 28 -5.10 -0.08 7.09
CA GLN A 28 -6.45 0.46 7.19
C GLN A 28 -7.09 0.47 5.80
N LEU A 29 -8.24 -0.16 5.67
CA LEU A 29 -9.01 -0.24 4.44
C LEU A 29 -10.21 0.69 4.59
N GLU A 30 -10.32 1.65 3.67
CA GLU A 30 -11.36 2.68 3.65
C GLU A 30 -11.89 2.83 2.23
N GLU A 31 -13.18 3.08 2.07
CA GLU A 31 -13.78 3.37 0.78
C GLU A 31 -14.17 4.85 0.72
N HIS A 32 -13.71 5.54 -0.30
CA HIS A 32 -13.93 6.96 -0.52
C HIS A 32 -14.40 7.20 -1.96
N SER A 33 -15.66 7.59 -2.15
CA SER A 33 -16.23 7.85 -3.48
C SER A 33 -16.01 6.68 -4.47
N GLY A 34 -16.13 5.45 -3.97
CA GLY A 34 -15.92 4.23 -4.76
C GLY A 34 -14.45 3.86 -4.99
N VAL A 35 -13.49 4.59 -4.41
CA VAL A 35 -12.05 4.24 -4.41
C VAL A 35 -11.70 3.57 -3.09
N VAL A 36 -11.09 2.38 -3.15
CA VAL A 36 -10.60 1.68 -1.97
C VAL A 36 -9.19 2.17 -1.63
N LEU A 37 -9.03 2.82 -0.49
CA LEU A 37 -7.74 3.24 0.06
C LEU A 37 -7.25 2.23 1.09
N ILE A 38 -6.04 1.70 0.89
CA ILE A 38 -5.31 0.85 1.85
C ILE A 38 -4.16 1.67 2.42
N ASP A 39 -4.35 2.21 3.63
CA ASP A 39 -3.31 2.96 4.34
C ASP A 39 -2.47 2.01 5.22
N ASP A 40 -1.28 1.67 4.75
CA ASP A 40 -0.27 0.89 5.47
C ASP A 40 1.04 1.70 5.61
N SER A 41 0.88 3.00 5.85
CA SER A 41 1.97 3.99 5.84
C SER A 41 2.78 4.05 7.14
N TYR A 42 2.47 3.21 8.14
CA TYR A 42 3.17 3.24 9.42
C TYR A 42 4.65 2.83 9.32
N ASN A 43 4.94 1.75 8.62
CA ASN A 43 6.31 1.24 8.43
C ASN A 43 6.40 0.29 7.23
N ALA A 44 7.65 0.03 6.78
CA ALA A 44 7.91 -0.85 5.66
C ALA A 44 9.17 -1.70 5.86
N ASN A 45 9.09 -2.96 5.43
CA ASN A 45 10.20 -3.86 5.24
C ASN A 45 9.86 -4.81 4.07
N PRO A 46 10.83 -5.57 3.51
CA PRO A 46 10.59 -6.38 2.32
C PRO A 46 9.41 -7.36 2.45
N ALA A 47 9.30 -8.04 3.59
CA ALA A 47 8.21 -9.00 3.81
C ALA A 47 6.83 -8.32 3.88
N SER A 48 6.74 -7.17 4.58
CA SER A 48 5.48 -6.43 4.68
C SER A 48 5.08 -5.75 3.38
N MET A 49 6.04 -5.31 2.56
CA MET A 49 5.78 -4.78 1.22
C MET A 49 5.21 -5.86 0.30
N ALA A 50 5.84 -7.06 0.29
CA ALA A 50 5.36 -8.18 -0.50
C ALA A 50 3.94 -8.61 -0.09
N ALA A 51 3.67 -8.69 1.21
CA ALA A 51 2.34 -9.02 1.73
C ALA A 51 1.29 -7.97 1.33
N ALA A 52 1.62 -6.67 1.46
CA ALA A 52 0.70 -5.59 1.10
C ALA A 52 0.36 -5.57 -0.39
N LEU A 53 1.34 -5.81 -1.28
CA LEU A 53 1.11 -5.91 -2.72
C LEU A 53 0.25 -7.15 -3.08
N ALA A 54 0.46 -8.28 -2.41
CA ALA A 54 -0.37 -9.46 -2.61
C ALA A 54 -1.81 -9.19 -2.19
N THR A 55 -2.02 -8.56 -1.02
CA THR A 55 -3.36 -8.22 -0.54
C THR A 55 -4.02 -7.13 -1.42
N LEU A 56 -3.27 -6.13 -1.90
CA LEU A 56 -3.81 -5.16 -2.87
C LEU A 56 -4.43 -5.87 -4.07
N LYS A 57 -3.75 -6.88 -4.63
CA LYS A 57 -4.24 -7.66 -5.76
C LYS A 57 -5.48 -8.49 -5.43
N GLU A 58 -5.58 -9.01 -4.20
CA GLU A 58 -6.74 -9.76 -3.71
C GLU A 58 -7.95 -8.85 -3.48
N VAL A 59 -7.74 -7.65 -2.91
CA VAL A 59 -8.79 -6.68 -2.65
C VAL A 59 -9.31 -6.03 -3.93
N CYS A 60 -8.44 -5.84 -4.92
CA CYS A 60 -8.77 -5.19 -6.20
C CYS A 60 -9.19 -6.25 -7.25
N GLU A 61 -10.34 -6.88 -7.06
CA GLU A 61 -10.80 -7.99 -7.92
C GLU A 61 -11.13 -7.53 -9.35
N GLU A 62 -11.83 -6.40 -9.51
CA GLU A 62 -12.35 -5.91 -10.79
C GLU A 62 -11.83 -4.52 -11.18
N GLY A 63 -11.15 -3.82 -10.26
CA GLY A 63 -10.62 -2.47 -10.45
C GLY A 63 -9.16 -2.44 -10.90
N ARG A 64 -8.63 -1.21 -10.99
CA ARG A 64 -7.20 -1.01 -11.24
C ARG A 64 -6.45 -0.89 -9.92
N ALA A 65 -5.40 -1.67 -9.76
CA ALA A 65 -4.54 -1.62 -8.58
C ALA A 65 -3.45 -0.56 -8.74
N VAL A 66 -3.33 0.31 -7.76
CA VAL A 66 -2.32 1.39 -7.69
C VAL A 66 -1.50 1.23 -6.42
N ALA A 67 -0.17 1.31 -6.53
CA ALA A 67 0.69 1.36 -5.35
C ALA A 67 1.45 2.68 -5.28
N VAL A 68 1.47 3.27 -4.08
CA VAL A 68 2.23 4.44 -3.70
C VAL A 68 3.25 4.01 -2.65
N LEU A 69 4.51 3.86 -3.06
CA LEU A 69 5.53 3.23 -2.24
C LEU A 69 6.65 4.22 -1.91
N GLY A 70 6.99 4.33 -0.63
CA GLY A 70 8.17 5.00 -0.13
C GLY A 70 9.30 4.01 0.16
N ASP A 71 10.51 4.54 0.41
CA ASP A 71 11.68 3.72 0.74
C ASP A 71 11.47 2.85 1.97
N MET A 72 12.12 1.69 1.97
CA MET A 72 12.33 0.85 3.14
C MET A 72 13.65 1.26 3.82
N LEU A 73 13.54 1.98 4.92
CA LEU A 73 14.70 2.47 5.68
C LEU A 73 15.24 1.38 6.61
N GLU A 74 16.49 1.55 7.07
CA GLU A 74 17.15 0.72 8.10
C GLU A 74 17.34 -0.76 7.73
N LEU A 75 17.38 -1.10 6.43
CA LEU A 75 17.58 -2.49 6.00
C LEU A 75 19.05 -2.95 6.10
N GLY A 76 20.00 -2.03 6.18
CA GLY A 76 21.44 -2.37 6.21
C GLY A 76 21.93 -2.97 4.89
N LEU A 77 22.73 -4.05 5.00
CA LEU A 77 23.24 -4.75 3.82
C LEU A 77 22.08 -5.37 3.01
N GLY A 78 22.08 -5.15 1.69
CA GLY A 78 21.01 -5.65 0.81
C GLY A 78 19.88 -4.67 0.53
N THR A 79 19.97 -3.44 1.04
CA THR A 79 18.96 -2.38 0.82
C THR A 79 18.64 -2.18 -0.68
N GLU A 80 19.65 -2.07 -1.54
CA GLU A 80 19.47 -1.87 -2.98
C GLU A 80 18.78 -3.07 -3.64
N ALA A 81 19.23 -4.28 -3.31
CA ALA A 81 18.61 -5.51 -3.84
C ALA A 81 17.14 -5.62 -3.43
N ALA A 82 16.82 -5.31 -2.18
CA ALA A 82 15.45 -5.34 -1.68
C ALA A 82 14.53 -4.33 -2.41
N HIS A 83 15.04 -3.15 -2.76
CA HIS A 83 14.28 -2.16 -3.53
C HIS A 83 14.09 -2.58 -4.98
N ALA A 84 15.12 -3.15 -5.63
CA ALA A 84 14.96 -3.71 -6.98
C ALA A 84 13.98 -4.90 -7.00
N ASP A 85 14.01 -5.76 -6.00
CA ASP A 85 13.06 -6.87 -5.84
C ASP A 85 11.63 -6.37 -5.63
N LEU A 86 11.44 -5.31 -4.83
CA LEU A 86 10.15 -4.66 -4.64
C LEU A 86 9.56 -4.18 -5.98
N GLY A 87 10.38 -3.58 -6.85
CA GLY A 87 9.94 -3.17 -8.19
C GLY A 87 9.46 -4.35 -9.04
N ARG A 88 10.19 -5.47 -9.02
CA ARG A 88 9.77 -6.69 -9.74
C ARG A 88 8.45 -7.25 -9.22
N LEU A 89 8.23 -7.22 -7.90
CA LEU A 89 6.97 -7.65 -7.30
C LEU A 89 5.82 -6.71 -7.66
N ALA A 90 6.04 -5.40 -7.62
CA ALA A 90 5.03 -4.40 -7.94
C ALA A 90 4.53 -4.56 -9.39
N ALA A 91 5.42 -4.83 -10.35
CA ALA A 91 5.06 -4.98 -11.77
C ALA A 91 4.01 -6.06 -12.04
N GLY A 92 3.95 -7.10 -11.21
CA GLY A 92 2.93 -8.16 -11.30
C GLY A 92 1.63 -7.89 -10.54
N SER A 93 1.53 -6.72 -9.90
CA SER A 93 0.48 -6.45 -8.93
C SER A 93 -0.28 -5.15 -9.17
N VAL A 94 0.24 -4.24 -10.01
CA VAL A 94 -0.35 -2.90 -10.19
C VAL A 94 -0.40 -2.46 -11.65
N GLU A 95 -1.37 -1.61 -11.98
CA GLU A 95 -1.47 -0.87 -13.24
C GLU A 95 -0.73 0.47 -13.19
N ARG A 96 -0.49 1.02 -11.98
CA ARG A 96 0.26 2.25 -11.81
C ARG A 96 1.07 2.24 -10.52
N LEU A 97 2.31 2.74 -10.60
CA LEU A 97 3.28 2.72 -9.52
C LEU A 97 3.82 4.13 -9.27
N TYR A 98 3.60 4.65 -8.09
CA TYR A 98 4.14 5.91 -7.60
C TYR A 98 5.25 5.63 -6.58
N LEU A 99 6.37 6.27 -6.74
CA LEU A 99 7.58 6.02 -5.96
C LEU A 99 8.14 7.31 -5.39
N LEU A 100 8.52 7.29 -4.12
CA LEU A 100 9.14 8.40 -3.41
C LEU A 100 10.32 7.93 -2.59
N GLY A 101 11.47 8.59 -2.73
CA GLY A 101 12.65 8.37 -1.91
C GLY A 101 13.94 8.31 -2.71
N ASP A 102 15.05 8.15 -2.00
CA ASP A 102 16.39 8.10 -2.58
C ASP A 102 16.62 6.83 -3.41
N LEU A 103 15.92 5.75 -3.05
CA LEU A 103 16.00 4.43 -3.70
C LEU A 103 14.84 4.15 -4.67
N ALA A 104 13.96 5.12 -4.86
CA ALA A 104 12.80 5.02 -5.75
C ALA A 104 13.19 4.63 -7.19
N LYS A 105 14.35 5.08 -7.68
CA LYS A 105 14.87 4.72 -9.02
C LYS A 105 15.17 3.24 -9.14
N LEU A 106 15.69 2.58 -8.09
CA LEU A 106 15.95 1.14 -8.11
C LEU A 106 14.65 0.34 -8.17
N VAL A 107 13.62 0.80 -7.47
CA VAL A 107 12.27 0.19 -7.55
C VAL A 107 11.71 0.37 -8.96
N ALA A 108 11.83 1.57 -9.54
CA ALA A 108 11.38 1.84 -10.92
C ALA A 108 12.07 0.94 -11.93
N GLU A 109 13.41 0.85 -11.88
CA GLU A 109 14.19 -0.03 -12.76
C GLU A 109 13.78 -1.50 -12.62
N GLY A 110 13.55 -1.97 -11.39
CA GLY A 110 13.05 -3.32 -11.12
C GLY A 110 11.68 -3.57 -11.75
N ALA A 111 10.77 -2.60 -11.66
CA ALA A 111 9.42 -2.69 -12.22
C ALA A 111 9.43 -2.66 -13.76
N LEU A 112 10.19 -1.76 -14.36
CA LEU A 112 10.34 -1.65 -15.82
C LEU A 112 10.97 -2.91 -16.42
N ASN A 113 12.02 -3.45 -15.78
CA ASN A 113 12.66 -4.69 -16.21
C ASN A 113 11.73 -5.90 -16.10
N ALA A 114 10.72 -5.84 -15.23
CA ALA A 114 9.70 -6.87 -15.05
C ALA A 114 8.46 -6.67 -15.96
N GLY A 115 8.45 -5.64 -16.81
CA GLY A 115 7.45 -5.45 -17.85
C GLY A 115 6.41 -4.37 -17.60
N LEU A 116 6.49 -3.60 -16.50
CA LEU A 116 5.66 -2.42 -16.31
C LEU A 116 6.09 -1.35 -17.32
N ALA A 117 5.16 -0.65 -17.96
CA ALA A 117 5.48 0.37 -18.95
C ALA A 117 5.96 1.68 -18.29
N GLN A 118 6.78 2.45 -18.97
CA GLN A 118 7.37 3.69 -18.43
C GLN A 118 6.31 4.70 -17.99
N GLU A 119 5.20 4.81 -18.73
CA GLU A 119 4.08 5.69 -18.42
C GLU A 119 3.26 5.25 -17.21
N GLN A 120 3.44 4.03 -16.73
CA GLN A 120 2.81 3.48 -15.54
C GLN A 120 3.63 3.74 -14.26
N VAL A 121 4.85 4.27 -14.39
CA VAL A 121 5.75 4.49 -13.24
C VAL A 121 6.06 5.97 -13.10
N LEU A 122 5.77 6.56 -11.93
CA LEU A 122 6.17 7.91 -11.56
C LEU A 122 7.16 7.86 -10.39
N VAL A 123 8.39 8.30 -10.60
CA VAL A 123 9.34 8.60 -9.53
C VAL A 123 9.22 10.08 -9.19
N ALA A 124 8.57 10.37 -8.08
CA ALA A 124 8.19 11.72 -7.69
C ALA A 124 9.25 12.42 -6.84
N LEU A 125 9.26 13.74 -6.89
CA LEU A 125 10.10 14.60 -6.07
C LEU A 125 9.51 14.86 -4.67
N GLY A 126 8.22 14.60 -4.48
CA GLY A 126 7.53 14.80 -3.20
C GLY A 126 6.11 14.25 -3.19
N HIS A 127 5.53 14.24 -1.99
CA HIS A 127 4.17 13.73 -1.76
C HIS A 127 3.11 14.49 -2.56
N GLU A 128 3.30 15.80 -2.75
CA GLU A 128 2.34 16.66 -3.44
C GLU A 128 2.22 16.28 -4.93
N GLU A 129 3.35 16.02 -5.59
CA GLU A 129 3.38 15.57 -6.98
C GLU A 129 2.63 14.24 -7.14
N ILE A 130 2.87 13.27 -6.22
CA ILE A 130 2.13 12.01 -6.21
C ILE A 130 0.63 12.27 -6.04
N SER A 131 0.26 13.08 -5.04
CA SER A 131 -1.15 13.33 -4.73
C SER A 131 -1.89 13.97 -5.89
N GLN A 132 -1.27 14.94 -6.57
CA GLN A 132 -1.87 15.62 -7.73
C GLN A 132 -2.07 14.67 -8.91
N ASP A 133 -1.05 13.89 -9.29
CA ASP A 133 -1.14 12.94 -10.40
C ASP A 133 -2.09 11.79 -10.07
N LEU A 134 -2.01 11.22 -8.85
CA LEU A 134 -2.88 10.15 -8.38
C LEU A 134 -4.35 10.56 -8.43
N LEU A 135 -4.70 11.72 -7.87
CA LEU A 135 -6.09 12.22 -7.83
C LEU A 135 -6.64 12.56 -9.21
N ALA A 136 -5.79 12.95 -10.16
CA ALA A 136 -6.20 13.14 -11.54
C ALA A 136 -6.42 11.82 -12.31
N TRP A 137 -5.86 10.71 -11.81
CA TRP A 137 -5.86 9.43 -12.49
C TRP A 137 -6.89 8.42 -11.94
N VAL A 138 -7.08 8.41 -10.60
CA VAL A 138 -7.99 7.44 -9.95
C VAL A 138 -9.46 7.67 -10.33
N GLN A 139 -10.21 6.59 -10.36
CA GLN A 139 -11.65 6.60 -10.60
C GLN A 139 -12.34 5.57 -9.68
N PRO A 140 -13.67 5.65 -9.51
CA PRO A 140 -14.43 4.66 -8.76
C PRO A 140 -14.14 3.23 -9.26
N GLY A 141 -13.94 2.31 -8.33
CA GLY A 141 -13.51 0.93 -8.56
C GLY A 141 -12.01 0.70 -8.39
N ASP A 142 -11.18 1.75 -8.39
CA ASP A 142 -9.74 1.60 -8.17
C ASP A 142 -9.38 1.31 -6.71
N CYS A 143 -8.26 0.61 -6.52
CA CYS A 143 -7.68 0.35 -5.21
C CYS A 143 -6.30 0.99 -5.11
N VAL A 144 -6.06 1.76 -4.06
CA VAL A 144 -4.82 2.50 -3.82
C VAL A 144 -4.15 2.02 -2.54
N LEU A 145 -2.97 1.41 -2.65
CA LEU A 145 -2.12 1.08 -1.51
C LEU A 145 -1.12 2.21 -1.26
N VAL A 146 -1.06 2.71 -0.04
CA VAL A 146 -0.05 3.68 0.39
C VAL A 146 0.84 3.06 1.46
N LYS A 147 2.14 2.88 1.18
CA LYS A 147 3.07 2.24 2.10
C LYS A 147 4.49 2.79 2.01
N GLY A 148 5.18 2.83 3.14
CA GLY A 148 6.59 3.24 3.23
C GLY A 148 7.10 3.19 4.67
N SER A 149 8.41 3.32 4.86
CA SER A 149 8.97 3.45 6.21
C SER A 149 8.48 4.71 6.90
N ARG A 150 8.43 4.70 8.24
CA ARG A 150 7.90 5.81 9.05
C ARG A 150 8.52 7.17 8.69
N GLY A 151 9.83 7.19 8.39
CA GLY A 151 10.54 8.40 7.99
C GLY A 151 10.08 9.00 6.66
N MET A 152 9.46 8.21 5.80
CA MET A 152 8.94 8.64 4.49
C MET A 152 7.63 9.43 4.59
N ARG A 153 6.91 9.34 5.71
CA ARG A 153 5.65 10.05 5.97
C ARG A 153 4.62 9.89 4.87
N MET A 154 4.48 8.66 4.38
CA MET A 154 3.57 8.36 3.26
C MET A 154 2.10 8.60 3.59
N GLU A 155 1.73 8.67 4.87
CA GLU A 155 0.41 9.09 5.34
C GLU A 155 -0.05 10.44 4.78
N ARG A 156 0.86 11.28 4.29
CA ARG A 156 0.52 12.57 3.66
C ARG A 156 -0.23 12.36 2.35
N VAL A 157 0.12 11.31 1.58
CA VAL A 157 -0.60 10.95 0.35
C VAL A 157 -1.95 10.33 0.71
N ALA A 158 -1.99 9.41 1.68
CA ALA A 158 -3.26 8.83 2.14
C ALA A 158 -4.24 9.92 2.63
N GLN A 159 -3.73 10.91 3.38
CA GLN A 159 -4.55 12.05 3.83
C GLN A 159 -5.05 12.91 2.65
N ALA A 160 -4.22 13.17 1.64
CA ALA A 160 -4.65 13.92 0.46
C ALA A 160 -5.78 13.19 -0.31
N VAL A 161 -5.74 11.85 -0.37
CA VAL A 161 -6.83 11.04 -0.95
C VAL A 161 -8.11 11.21 -0.13
N ARG A 162 -8.06 11.10 1.20
CA ARG A 162 -9.22 11.31 2.09
C ARG A 162 -9.83 12.69 1.93
N ASP A 163 -8.98 13.73 1.91
CA ASP A 163 -9.42 15.12 1.83
C ASP A 163 -10.11 15.43 0.47
N ALA A 164 -9.61 14.83 -0.60
CA ALA A 164 -10.13 15.08 -1.95
C ALA A 164 -11.39 14.26 -2.28
N LEU A 165 -11.45 12.99 -1.83
CA LEU A 165 -12.56 12.07 -2.15
C LEU A 165 -13.69 12.11 -1.11
N GLY A 166 -13.51 12.82 0.02
CA GLY A 166 -14.52 12.99 1.06
C GLY A 166 -14.49 11.90 2.14
N ALA A 167 -15.47 11.97 3.06
CA ALA A 167 -15.56 11.03 4.17
C ALA A 167 -15.76 9.58 3.68
N PRO A 168 -15.20 8.58 4.39
CA PRO A 168 -15.34 7.19 4.02
C PRO A 168 -16.81 6.78 4.01
N GLU A 169 -17.19 5.98 3.02
CA GLU A 169 -18.51 5.38 2.97
C GLU A 169 -18.65 4.41 4.14
N GLN A 170 -19.69 4.59 4.96
CA GLN A 170 -19.95 3.64 6.03
C GLN A 170 -20.37 2.33 5.40
N GLY A 171 -19.52 1.31 5.49
CA GLY A 171 -19.78 -0.02 4.98
C GLY A 171 -21.14 -0.51 5.44
N GLY A 172 -22.08 -0.68 4.51
CA GLY A 172 -23.37 -1.28 4.80
C GLY A 172 -23.11 -2.72 5.27
N ASN A 173 -23.45 -3.00 6.52
CA ASN A 173 -23.53 -4.36 7.05
C ASN A 173 -24.53 -5.14 6.16
N HIS A 174 -24.02 -6.05 5.37
CA HIS A 174 -24.81 -7.12 4.74
C HIS A 174 -24.37 -8.46 5.29
#